data_3ae15c1f79360bc72ed253e2879f122f
#
_entry.id   3ae15c1f79360bc72ed253e2879f122f
#
_cell.length_a   1.000
_cell.length_b   1.000
_cell.length_c   1.000
_cell.angle_alpha   90.00
_cell.angle_beta   90.00
_cell.angle_gamma   90.00
#
_symmetry.space_group_name_H-M   'P 1'
#
loop_
_entity.id
_entity.type
_entity.pdbx_description
1 polymer ?
#
loop_
_entity_poly.entity_id
_entity_poly.type
_entity_poly.pdbx_seq_one_letter_code
_entity_poly.pdbx_strand_id
1 'polypeptide(L)'
;MLSGFANGTIWLIAIAMFLSRAVIKTGLGKRIALYFVGRFGKKMMGVAYGMALADVVIGPGIPSASARGGGIMYPIMQSIADAYESKPGPTARRAGAFLAIAVSQIDTIICTMFLTAMAGNPLIAELAKSQGVEITWMTWFLGAIVPGIVSLIVLPYFVYLIY
;
A
#
# COMPACT_ATOMS: atom_id res chain seq x y z
N MET A 1 13.60 32.33 -1.44
CA MET A 1 13.75 31.24 -0.45
C MET A 1 12.43 30.72 0.14
N LEU A 2 11.33 31.50 0.13
CA LEU A 2 10.05 31.07 0.73
C LEU A 2 8.99 30.60 -0.30
N SER A 3 9.36 30.43 -1.57
CA SER A 3 8.43 30.02 -2.64
C SER A 3 7.75 28.66 -2.39
N GLY A 4 8.42 27.76 -1.66
CA GLY A 4 7.83 26.48 -1.28
C GLY A 4 6.62 26.59 -0.36
N PHE A 5 6.54 27.62 0.49
CA PHE A 5 5.37 27.84 1.35
C PHE A 5 4.12 28.30 0.60
N ALA A 6 4.28 28.83 -0.63
CA ALA A 6 3.18 29.22 -1.50
C ALA A 6 2.69 28.06 -2.40
N ASN A 7 3.37 26.90 -2.37
CA ASN A 7 3.03 25.77 -3.22
C ASN A 7 1.92 24.93 -2.57
N GLY A 8 0.76 24.86 -3.23
CA GLY A 8 -0.39 24.08 -2.76
C GLY A 8 -0.13 22.59 -2.63
N THR A 9 0.74 22.03 -3.48
CA THR A 9 1.11 20.61 -3.44
C THR A 9 1.86 20.24 -2.16
N ILE A 10 2.72 21.11 -1.65
CA ILE A 10 3.43 20.92 -0.38
C ILE A 10 2.43 20.86 0.77
N TRP A 11 1.46 21.78 0.80
CA TRP A 11 0.42 21.81 1.83
C TRP A 11 -0.51 20.60 1.73
N LEU A 12 -0.88 20.17 0.52
CA LEU A 12 -1.65 18.95 0.30
C LEU A 12 -0.94 17.73 0.89
N ILE A 13 0.37 17.56 0.63
CA ILE A 13 1.16 16.46 1.19
C ILE A 13 1.23 16.55 2.71
N ALA A 14 1.46 17.74 3.26
CA ALA A 14 1.55 17.96 4.70
C ALA A 14 0.23 17.57 5.40
N ILE A 15 -0.91 18.07 4.90
CA ILE A 15 -2.24 17.76 5.44
C ILE A 15 -2.55 16.26 5.33
N ALA A 16 -2.23 15.65 4.19
CA ALA A 16 -2.40 14.22 3.99
C ALA A 16 -1.56 13.38 4.95
N MET A 17 -0.34 13.82 5.30
CA MET A 17 0.49 13.18 6.34
C MET A 17 -0.13 13.29 7.74
N PHE A 18 -0.77 14.42 8.10
CA PHE A 18 -1.50 14.54 9.35
C PHE A 18 -2.71 13.61 9.40
N LEU A 19 -3.48 13.52 8.31
CA LEU A 19 -4.61 12.59 8.22
C LEU A 19 -4.15 11.12 8.33
N SER A 20 -3.03 10.77 7.70
CA SER A 20 -2.46 9.43 7.81
C SER A 20 -2.09 9.05 9.24
N ARG A 21 -1.57 10.02 10.02
CA ARG A 21 -1.31 9.82 11.46
C ARG A 21 -2.59 9.56 12.25
N ALA A 22 -3.69 10.23 11.90
CA ALA A 22 -4.99 9.98 12.53
C ALA A 22 -5.48 8.56 12.24
N VAL A 23 -5.40 8.09 10.98
CA VAL A 23 -5.80 6.72 10.58
C VAL A 23 -4.97 5.66 11.33
N ILE A 24 -3.65 5.88 11.47
CA ILE A 24 -2.76 4.96 12.21
C ILE A 24 -3.11 4.98 13.70
N LYS A 25 -3.25 6.18 14.29
CA LYS A 25 -3.48 6.34 15.74
C LYS A 25 -4.83 5.80 16.20
N THR A 26 -5.87 5.92 15.37
CA THR A 26 -7.21 5.37 15.64
C THR A 26 -7.27 3.85 15.41
N GLY A 27 -6.28 3.26 14.78
CA GLY A 27 -6.25 1.85 14.41
C GLY A 27 -7.25 1.50 13.30
N LEU A 28 -7.80 2.50 12.57
CA LEU A 28 -8.76 2.26 11.50
C LEU A 28 -8.16 1.37 10.41
N GLY A 29 -6.94 1.67 9.96
CA GLY A 29 -6.25 0.84 8.96
C GLY A 29 -6.08 -0.60 9.40
N LYS A 30 -5.71 -0.83 10.68
CA LYS A 30 -5.61 -2.18 11.25
C LYS A 30 -6.97 -2.91 11.25
N ARG A 31 -8.07 -2.23 11.58
CA ARG A 31 -9.42 -2.82 11.57
C ARG A 31 -9.83 -3.23 10.16
N ILE A 32 -9.59 -2.37 9.16
CA ILE A 32 -9.86 -2.67 7.75
C ILE A 32 -9.07 -3.89 7.31
N ALA A 33 -7.76 -3.94 7.60
CA ALA A 33 -6.92 -5.05 7.21
C ALA A 33 -7.34 -6.38 7.88
N LEU A 34 -7.65 -6.36 9.17
CA LEU A 34 -8.14 -7.55 9.88
C LEU A 34 -9.50 -8.03 9.36
N TYR A 35 -10.38 -7.12 8.94
CA TYR A 35 -11.66 -7.48 8.33
C TYR A 35 -11.45 -8.27 7.02
N PHE A 36 -10.63 -7.76 6.11
CA PHE A 36 -10.36 -8.44 4.85
C PHE A 36 -9.59 -9.75 5.04
N VAL A 37 -8.57 -9.75 5.90
CA VAL A 37 -7.82 -10.98 6.22
C VAL A 37 -8.74 -12.01 6.89
N GLY A 38 -9.60 -11.62 7.80
CA GLY A 38 -10.57 -12.53 8.43
C GLY A 38 -11.56 -13.12 7.44
N ARG A 39 -11.96 -12.35 6.41
CA ARG A 39 -12.92 -12.79 5.38
C ARG A 39 -12.31 -13.74 4.35
N PHE A 40 -11.06 -13.50 3.95
CA PHE A 40 -10.39 -14.22 2.87
C PHE A 40 -9.27 -15.14 3.34
N GLY A 41 -8.81 -15.01 4.58
CA GLY A 41 -7.61 -15.65 5.12
C GLY A 41 -7.69 -17.15 5.44
N LYS A 42 -8.67 -17.89 4.88
CA LYS A 42 -8.78 -19.35 5.06
C LYS A 42 -7.59 -20.13 4.47
N LYS A 43 -6.92 -19.58 3.48
CA LYS A 43 -5.73 -20.13 2.84
C LYS A 43 -4.66 -19.05 2.76
N MET A 44 -3.40 -19.43 2.70
CA MET A 44 -2.26 -18.49 2.64
C MET A 44 -2.39 -17.48 1.48
N MET A 45 -2.79 -17.95 0.31
CA MET A 45 -3.10 -17.09 -0.84
C MET A 45 -4.23 -16.10 -0.53
N GLY A 46 -5.27 -16.54 0.18
CA GLY A 46 -6.37 -15.68 0.60
C GLY A 46 -5.92 -14.59 1.60
N VAL A 47 -4.94 -14.88 2.45
CA VAL A 47 -4.32 -13.86 3.32
C VAL A 47 -3.66 -12.78 2.47
N ALA A 48 -2.86 -13.14 1.47
CA ALA A 48 -2.19 -12.17 0.59
C ALA A 48 -3.20 -11.30 -0.16
N TYR A 49 -4.25 -11.89 -0.75
CA TYR A 49 -5.31 -11.12 -1.41
C TYR A 49 -6.16 -10.30 -0.43
N GLY A 50 -6.41 -10.80 0.77
CA GLY A 50 -7.08 -10.03 1.83
C GLY A 50 -6.27 -8.78 2.21
N MET A 51 -4.96 -8.91 2.34
CA MET A 51 -4.06 -7.78 2.59
C MET A 51 -4.01 -6.83 1.38
N ALA A 52 -4.00 -7.34 0.15
CA ALA A 52 -4.07 -6.51 -1.05
C ALA A 52 -5.35 -5.67 -1.11
N LEU A 53 -6.51 -6.28 -0.85
CA LEU A 53 -7.79 -5.57 -0.81
C LEU A 53 -7.84 -4.51 0.31
N ALA A 54 -7.30 -4.84 1.47
CA ALA A 54 -7.18 -3.89 2.57
C ALA A 54 -6.33 -2.68 2.18
N ASP A 55 -5.19 -2.92 1.55
CA ASP A 55 -4.26 -1.87 1.15
C ASP A 55 -4.81 -1.01 0.00
N VAL A 56 -5.58 -1.60 -0.94
CA VAL A 56 -6.33 -0.84 -1.96
C VAL A 56 -7.30 0.16 -1.31
N VAL A 57 -7.99 -0.25 -0.25
CA VAL A 57 -8.95 0.63 0.45
C VAL A 57 -8.25 1.71 1.28
N ILE A 58 -7.13 1.38 1.90
CA ILE A 58 -6.38 2.29 2.78
C ILE A 58 -5.47 3.23 1.97
N GLY A 59 -4.95 2.75 0.83
CA GLY A 59 -3.94 3.41 0.01
C GLY A 59 -4.23 4.86 -0.34
N PRO A 60 -5.42 5.21 -0.85
CA PRO A 60 -5.75 6.60 -1.18
C PRO A 60 -5.71 7.57 0.00
N GLY A 61 -5.92 7.07 1.22
CA GLY A 61 -5.97 7.88 2.45
C GLY A 61 -4.65 8.03 3.18
N ILE A 62 -3.62 7.28 2.83
CA ILE A 62 -2.31 7.32 3.52
C ILE A 62 -1.19 7.53 2.49
N PRO A 63 -0.70 8.77 2.30
CA PRO A 63 0.28 9.11 1.26
C PRO A 63 1.72 8.70 1.64
N SER A 64 1.89 7.56 2.25
CA SER A 64 3.19 7.05 2.68
C SER A 64 3.21 5.52 2.67
N ALA A 65 3.98 4.93 1.77
CA ALA A 65 4.24 3.49 1.71
C ALA A 65 4.79 2.95 3.04
N SER A 66 5.78 3.64 3.61
CA SER A 66 6.39 3.22 4.89
C SER A 66 5.40 3.23 6.06
N ALA A 67 4.50 4.23 6.10
CA ALA A 67 3.48 4.31 7.14
C ALA A 67 2.40 3.22 6.97
N ARG A 68 2.03 2.90 5.76
CA ARG A 68 1.05 1.87 5.39
C ARG A 68 1.66 0.47 5.53
N GLY A 69 2.73 0.20 4.79
CA GLY A 69 3.43 -1.07 4.82
C GLY A 69 4.00 -1.39 6.20
N GLY A 70 4.83 -0.51 6.76
CA GLY A 70 5.50 -0.72 8.05
C GLY A 70 4.59 -0.55 9.27
N GLY A 71 3.66 0.40 9.23
CA GLY A 71 2.82 0.73 10.40
C GLY A 71 1.54 -0.10 10.51
N ILE A 72 1.03 -0.66 9.41
CA ILE A 72 -0.26 -1.39 9.38
C ILE A 72 -0.05 -2.81 8.87
N MET A 73 0.48 -2.98 7.66
CA MET A 73 0.52 -4.28 6.99
C MET A 73 1.55 -5.22 7.60
N TYR A 74 2.76 -4.74 7.88
CA TYR A 74 3.84 -5.56 8.42
C TYR A 74 3.50 -6.17 9.80
N PRO A 75 2.96 -5.45 10.81
CA PRO A 75 2.59 -6.05 12.09
C PRO A 75 1.53 -7.14 11.95
N ILE A 76 0.58 -7.00 11.01
CA ILE A 76 -0.45 -8.00 10.76
C ILE A 76 0.18 -9.23 10.10
N MET A 77 1.00 -9.02 9.08
CA MET A 77 1.74 -10.08 8.41
C MET A 77 2.60 -10.86 9.39
N GLN A 78 3.34 -10.16 10.25
CA GLN A 78 4.20 -10.79 11.27
C GLN A 78 3.37 -11.63 12.26
N SER A 79 2.24 -11.11 12.74
CA SER A 79 1.34 -11.85 13.63
C SER A 79 0.80 -13.14 12.97
N ILE A 80 0.54 -13.11 11.68
CA ILE A 80 0.12 -14.29 10.92
C ILE A 80 1.30 -15.27 10.75
N ALA A 81 2.48 -14.77 10.40
CA ALA A 81 3.68 -15.60 10.27
C ALA A 81 4.03 -16.31 11.60
N ASP A 82 3.91 -15.60 12.73
CA ASP A 82 4.11 -16.17 14.06
C ASP A 82 3.10 -17.27 14.37
N ALA A 83 1.83 -17.10 13.99
CA ALA A 83 0.79 -18.13 14.17
C ALA A 83 1.07 -19.41 13.35
N TYR A 84 1.83 -19.29 12.25
CA TYR A 84 2.31 -20.43 11.46
C TYR A 84 3.71 -20.93 11.89
N GLU A 85 4.22 -20.44 13.03
CA GLU A 85 5.58 -20.74 13.52
C GLU A 85 6.67 -20.47 12.48
N SER A 86 6.45 -19.47 11.62
CA SER A 86 7.34 -19.09 10.54
C SER A 86 8.26 -17.96 10.98
N LYS A 87 9.50 -18.31 11.28
CA LYS A 87 10.54 -17.36 11.74
C LYS A 87 11.67 -17.27 10.72
N PRO A 88 12.46 -16.19 10.74
CA PRO A 88 13.66 -16.09 9.91
C PRO A 88 14.57 -17.32 10.09
N GLY A 89 15.08 -17.85 8.98
CA GLY A 89 15.91 -19.04 8.96
C GLY A 89 15.14 -20.29 8.46
N PRO A 90 15.30 -21.46 9.07
CA PRO A 90 14.80 -22.73 8.52
C PRO A 90 13.29 -22.81 8.31
N THR A 91 12.52 -22.04 9.09
CA THR A 91 11.04 -22.06 9.03
C THR A 91 10.46 -20.90 8.19
N ALA A 92 11.29 -20.03 7.63
CA ALA A 92 10.84 -18.82 6.92
C ALA A 92 9.89 -19.14 5.75
N ARG A 93 10.09 -20.26 5.05
CA ARG A 93 9.27 -20.70 3.91
C ARG A 93 7.89 -21.26 4.29
N ARG A 94 7.56 -21.42 5.56
CA ARG A 94 6.21 -21.86 5.97
C ARG A 94 5.13 -20.83 5.63
N ALA A 95 5.40 -19.56 5.90
CA ALA A 95 4.48 -18.46 5.63
C ALA A 95 5.19 -17.10 5.49
N GLY A 96 6.16 -16.81 6.37
CA GLY A 96 6.75 -15.49 6.53
C GLY A 96 7.43 -14.96 5.29
N ALA A 97 8.23 -15.78 4.60
CA ALA A 97 8.94 -15.35 3.39
C ALA A 97 7.96 -14.98 2.26
N PHE A 98 6.95 -15.82 2.03
CA PHE A 98 5.89 -15.53 1.05
C PHE A 98 5.16 -14.23 1.39
N LEU A 99 4.66 -14.11 2.62
CA LEU A 99 3.87 -12.95 3.03
C LEU A 99 4.71 -11.67 3.02
N ALA A 100 5.96 -11.70 3.47
CA ALA A 100 6.83 -10.53 3.49
C ALA A 100 7.06 -9.98 2.08
N ILE A 101 7.35 -10.84 1.12
CA ILE A 101 7.56 -10.44 -0.27
C ILE A 101 6.24 -10.00 -0.91
N ALA A 102 5.18 -10.79 -0.77
CA ALA A 102 3.88 -10.47 -1.35
C ALA A 102 3.37 -9.10 -0.85
N VAL A 103 3.39 -8.86 0.46
CA VAL A 103 2.89 -7.61 1.05
C VAL A 103 3.72 -6.41 0.64
N SER A 104 5.05 -6.51 0.62
CA SER A 104 5.91 -5.41 0.19
C SER A 104 5.69 -5.02 -1.27
N GLN A 105 5.50 -6.00 -2.14
CA GLN A 105 5.24 -5.76 -3.56
C GLN A 105 3.81 -5.23 -3.80
N ILE A 106 2.82 -5.72 -3.06
CA ILE A 106 1.44 -5.20 -3.09
C ILE A 106 1.44 -3.71 -2.73
N ASP A 107 2.08 -3.32 -1.63
CA ASP A 107 2.17 -1.91 -1.23
C ASP A 107 2.84 -1.04 -2.31
N THR A 108 3.87 -1.56 -2.97
CA THR A 108 4.53 -0.88 -4.10
C THR A 108 3.58 -0.65 -5.28
N ILE A 109 2.79 -1.66 -5.66
CA ILE A 109 1.79 -1.53 -6.73
C ILE A 109 0.76 -0.47 -6.35
N ILE A 110 0.25 -0.49 -5.14
CA ILE A 110 -0.77 0.46 -4.67
C ILE A 110 -0.23 1.89 -4.60
N CYS A 111 1.05 2.07 -4.28
CA CYS A 111 1.71 3.37 -4.36
C CYS A 111 1.63 3.99 -5.77
N THR A 112 1.65 3.17 -6.80
CA THR A 112 1.55 3.64 -8.19
C THR A 112 0.11 3.78 -8.69
N MET A 113 -0.84 3.04 -8.10
CA MET A 113 -2.26 3.05 -8.55
C MET A 113 -2.98 4.35 -8.23
N PHE A 114 -2.67 4.99 -7.11
CA PHE A 114 -3.39 6.18 -6.66
C PHE A 114 -2.45 7.38 -6.54
N LEU A 115 -2.87 8.52 -7.09
CA LEU A 115 -2.12 9.77 -7.01
C LEU A 115 -1.76 10.14 -5.56
N THR A 116 -2.66 9.86 -4.63
CA THR A 116 -2.50 10.19 -3.20
C THR A 116 -1.86 9.09 -2.36
N ALA A 117 -1.52 7.93 -2.91
CA ALA A 117 -0.96 6.81 -2.14
C ALA A 117 0.53 6.95 -1.81
N MET A 118 1.22 7.86 -2.47
CA MET A 118 2.63 8.18 -2.21
C MET A 118 2.87 9.68 -2.41
N ALA A 119 3.64 10.30 -1.51
CA ALA A 119 3.91 11.75 -1.57
C ALA A 119 4.66 12.20 -2.86
N GLY A 120 5.40 11.31 -3.50
CA GLY A 120 6.07 11.58 -4.77
C GLY A 120 5.13 11.77 -5.96
N ASN A 121 3.96 11.13 -5.95
CA ASN A 121 3.04 11.18 -7.10
C ASN A 121 2.47 12.60 -7.34
N PRO A 122 1.97 13.34 -6.33
CA PRO A 122 1.56 14.72 -6.51
C PRO A 122 2.69 15.63 -7.00
N LEU A 123 3.94 15.36 -6.59
CA LEU A 123 5.09 16.09 -7.09
C LEU A 123 5.33 15.83 -8.58
N ILE A 124 5.18 14.58 -9.03
CA ILE A 124 5.26 14.22 -10.46
C ILE A 124 4.17 14.95 -11.25
N ALA A 125 2.93 14.98 -10.73
CA ALA A 125 1.83 15.69 -11.37
C ALA A 125 2.09 17.20 -11.47
N GLU A 126 2.69 17.81 -10.45
CA GLU A 126 3.08 19.23 -10.46
C GLU A 126 4.19 19.52 -11.48
N LEU A 127 5.19 18.64 -11.57
CA LEU A 127 6.24 18.75 -12.58
C LEU A 127 5.69 18.61 -14.00
N ALA A 128 4.75 17.69 -14.23
CA ALA A 128 4.06 17.53 -15.51
C ALA A 128 3.27 18.80 -15.87
N LYS A 129 2.57 19.39 -14.89
CA LYS A 129 1.84 20.64 -15.06
C LYS A 129 2.75 21.80 -15.48
N SER A 130 3.96 21.89 -14.95
CA SER A 130 4.93 22.88 -15.35
C SER A 130 5.37 22.76 -16.81
N GLN A 131 5.18 21.59 -17.42
CA GLN A 131 5.41 21.29 -18.84
C GLN A 131 4.11 21.35 -19.69
N GLY A 132 3.01 21.86 -19.13
CA GLY A 132 1.73 22.00 -19.84
C GLY A 132 0.87 20.73 -19.86
N VAL A 133 1.23 19.70 -19.10
CA VAL A 133 0.45 18.45 -18.99
C VAL A 133 -0.29 18.42 -17.65
N GLU A 134 -1.62 18.48 -17.70
CA GLU A 134 -2.45 18.44 -16.51
C GLU A 134 -2.82 16.99 -16.15
N ILE A 135 -2.34 16.52 -15.00
CA ILE A 135 -2.63 15.19 -14.46
C ILE A 135 -3.54 15.36 -13.23
N THR A 136 -4.80 14.98 -13.39
CA THR A 136 -5.78 14.95 -12.30
C THR A 136 -5.73 13.62 -11.56
N TRP A 137 -6.37 13.54 -10.38
CA TRP A 137 -6.51 12.28 -9.66
C TRP A 137 -7.20 11.19 -10.51
N MET A 138 -8.22 11.58 -11.28
CA MET A 138 -8.97 10.66 -12.13
C MET A 138 -8.16 10.17 -13.33
N THR A 139 -7.43 11.06 -14.02
CA THR A 139 -6.58 10.67 -15.15
C THR A 139 -5.44 9.75 -14.71
N TRP A 140 -4.84 10.00 -13.54
CA TRP A 140 -3.87 9.09 -12.93
C TRP A 140 -4.49 7.73 -12.66
N PHE A 141 -5.64 7.70 -11.98
CA PHE A 141 -6.34 6.46 -11.62
C PHE A 141 -6.73 5.64 -12.84
N LEU A 142 -7.31 6.26 -13.86
CA LEU A 142 -7.69 5.57 -15.10
C LEU A 142 -6.49 4.98 -15.84
N GLY A 143 -5.35 5.67 -15.84
CA GLY A 143 -4.12 5.15 -16.44
C GLY A 143 -3.50 3.99 -15.64
N ALA A 144 -3.65 4.00 -14.33
CA ALA A 144 -3.01 3.04 -13.43
C ALA A 144 -3.89 1.84 -13.05
N ILE A 145 -5.24 1.94 -13.18
CA ILE A 145 -6.17 0.91 -12.65
C ILE A 145 -6.00 -0.44 -13.34
N VAL A 146 -5.86 -0.46 -14.66
CA VAL A 146 -5.74 -1.72 -15.42
C VAL A 146 -4.42 -2.43 -15.10
N PRO A 147 -3.24 -1.81 -15.28
CA PRO A 147 -1.98 -2.46 -14.93
C PRO A 147 -1.90 -2.77 -13.41
N GLY A 148 -2.47 -1.93 -12.55
CA GLY A 148 -2.51 -2.16 -11.12
C GLY A 148 -3.31 -3.39 -10.72
N ILE A 149 -4.55 -3.54 -11.23
CA ILE A 149 -5.38 -4.72 -10.95
C ILE A 149 -4.72 -5.99 -11.48
N VAL A 150 -4.22 -5.97 -12.71
CA VAL A 150 -3.52 -7.13 -13.28
C VAL A 150 -2.33 -7.52 -12.41
N SER A 151 -1.52 -6.56 -11.99
CA SER A 151 -0.37 -6.80 -11.12
C SER A 151 -0.79 -7.34 -9.75
N LEU A 152 -1.85 -6.80 -9.14
CA LEU A 152 -2.36 -7.28 -7.84
C LEU A 152 -2.91 -8.71 -7.90
N ILE A 153 -3.42 -9.14 -9.04
CA ILE A 153 -3.88 -10.53 -9.23
C ILE A 153 -2.70 -11.46 -9.50
N VAL A 154 -1.82 -11.08 -10.41
CA VAL A 154 -0.73 -11.95 -10.87
C VAL A 154 0.39 -12.08 -9.84
N LEU A 155 0.76 -10.99 -9.18
CA LEU A 155 1.94 -10.96 -8.32
C LEU A 155 1.84 -11.88 -7.09
N PRO A 156 0.77 -11.88 -6.28
CA PRO A 156 0.66 -12.80 -5.16
C PRO A 156 0.69 -14.27 -5.60
N TYR A 157 0.06 -14.58 -6.75
CA TYR A 157 0.08 -15.91 -7.33
C TYR A 157 1.51 -16.32 -7.77
N PHE A 158 2.21 -15.42 -8.45
CA PHE A 158 3.59 -15.68 -8.89
C PHE A 158 4.56 -15.86 -7.71
N VAL A 159 4.45 -15.01 -6.70
CA VAL A 159 5.25 -15.16 -5.47
C VAL A 159 4.93 -16.49 -4.76
N TYR A 160 3.66 -16.89 -4.73
CA TYR A 160 3.25 -18.17 -4.13
C TYR A 160 3.84 -19.38 -4.86
N LEU A 161 4.06 -19.31 -6.17
CA LEU A 161 4.69 -20.41 -6.94
C LEU A 161 6.19 -20.55 -6.66
N ILE A 162 6.84 -19.46 -6.20
CA ILE A 162 8.29 -19.45 -5.91
C ILE A 162 8.56 -19.90 -4.47
N TYR A 163 7.67 -19.59 -3.54
CA TYR A 163 7.85 -19.81 -2.10
C TYR A 163 6.92 -20.87 -1.53
#